data_88a4696c04677723b835273db4f69c65
#
_entry.id   88a4696c04677723b835273db4f69c65
#
_cell.length_a   1.000
_cell.length_b   1.000
_cell.length_c   1.000
_cell.angle_alpha   90.00
_cell.angle_beta   90.00
_cell.angle_gamma   90.00
#
_symmetry.space_group_name_H-M   'P 1'
#
loop_
_entity.id
_entity.type
_entity.pdbx_description
1 polymer ?
#
loop_
_entity_poly.entity_id
_entity_poly.type
_entity_poly.pdbx_seq_one_letter_code
_entity_poly.pdbx_strand_id
1 'polypeptide(L)'
;YSWQKTNWNLQAAIVSSIGAGDFWARSRGLKFLKFVHRLDAETTGILLFAKSPGAVESYSDLFEDRRMEKTYLAVVEGVPQKPEWTCLLKLAPAPGQIGRMRVDEREGKESETHFRVLQSIGPRSLIAAQPLTGSIRASSVRSLTLAPPRREATRRRTPGRSWPQPWG
;
A
#
# COMPACT_ATOMS: atom_id res chain seq x y z
N TYR A 1 -13.82 0.60 7.88
CA TYR A 1 -13.84 -0.67 8.61
C TYR A 1 -13.31 -0.42 10.01
N SER A 2 -14.20 -0.49 11.00
CA SER A 2 -13.84 -0.29 12.40
C SER A 2 -13.55 -1.67 13.05
N TRP A 3 -12.42 -2.28 12.66
CA TRP A 3 -11.90 -3.47 13.33
C TRP A 3 -11.67 -3.23 14.84
N GLN A 4 -11.62 -1.97 15.27
CA GLN A 4 -11.51 -1.56 16.68
C GLN A 4 -12.70 -1.98 17.54
N LYS A 5 -13.85 -2.30 16.94
CA LYS A 5 -15.06 -2.70 17.65
C LYS A 5 -15.15 -4.21 17.92
N THR A 6 -14.20 -5.01 17.46
CA THR A 6 -14.17 -6.45 17.69
C THR A 6 -12.97 -6.80 18.58
N ASN A 7 -13.20 -7.60 19.61
CA ASN A 7 -12.12 -8.18 20.44
C ASN A 7 -11.26 -9.18 19.62
N TRP A 8 -11.65 -9.47 18.39
CA TRP A 8 -10.99 -10.40 17.48
C TRP A 8 -10.15 -9.62 16.46
N ASN A 9 -9.07 -9.06 16.91
CA ASN A 9 -8.10 -8.41 16.02
C ASN A 9 -6.67 -8.79 16.42
N LEU A 10 -5.78 -8.74 15.44
CA LEU A 10 -4.40 -9.16 15.62
C LEU A 10 -3.68 -8.37 16.73
N GLN A 11 -3.95 -7.07 16.86
CA GLN A 11 -3.32 -6.25 17.91
C GLN A 11 -3.75 -6.68 19.31
N ALA A 12 -5.04 -6.96 19.51
CA ALA A 12 -5.55 -7.44 20.79
C ALA A 12 -4.98 -8.82 21.11
N ALA A 13 -4.90 -9.73 20.16
CA ALA A 13 -4.29 -11.05 20.32
C ALA A 13 -2.81 -10.96 20.72
N ILE A 14 -2.04 -10.08 20.05
CA ILE A 14 -0.63 -9.84 20.36
C ILE A 14 -0.47 -9.31 21.79
N VAL A 15 -1.24 -8.30 22.19
CA VAL A 15 -1.17 -7.71 23.54
C VAL A 15 -1.52 -8.74 24.59
N SER A 16 -2.58 -9.53 24.38
CA SER A 16 -2.98 -10.62 25.26
C SER A 16 -1.88 -11.68 25.42
N SER A 17 -1.30 -12.10 24.30
CA SER A 17 -0.25 -13.13 24.27
C SER A 17 1.06 -12.67 24.94
N ILE A 18 1.42 -11.38 24.76
CA ILE A 18 2.57 -10.79 25.49
C ILE A 18 2.27 -10.74 26.99
N GLY A 19 1.07 -10.31 27.38
CA GLY A 19 0.64 -10.24 28.78
C GLY A 19 0.60 -11.61 29.46
N ALA A 20 0.16 -12.63 28.74
CA ALA A 20 0.16 -14.02 29.21
C ALA A 20 1.58 -14.65 29.30
N GLY A 21 2.58 -14.01 28.70
CA GLY A 21 3.94 -14.54 28.66
C GLY A 21 4.09 -15.75 27.75
N ASP A 22 3.35 -15.79 26.66
CA ASP A 22 3.42 -16.90 25.70
C ASP A 22 4.84 -17.12 25.19
N PHE A 23 5.18 -18.38 24.92
CA PHE A 23 6.54 -18.78 24.54
C PHE A 23 7.14 -17.96 23.40
N TRP A 24 6.35 -17.69 22.34
CA TRP A 24 6.84 -16.95 21.19
C TRP A 24 7.21 -15.49 21.52
N ALA A 25 6.50 -14.87 22.47
CA ALA A 25 6.78 -13.49 22.91
C ALA A 25 7.98 -13.49 23.89
N ARG A 26 7.95 -14.40 24.87
CA ARG A 26 8.98 -14.50 25.88
C ARG A 26 10.34 -14.90 25.30
N SER A 27 10.39 -15.88 24.38
CA SER A 27 11.63 -16.35 23.74
C SER A 27 12.31 -15.26 22.89
N ARG A 28 11.55 -14.24 22.47
CA ARG A 28 12.04 -13.09 21.70
C ARG A 28 12.20 -11.83 22.54
N GLY A 29 12.00 -11.90 23.85
CA GLY A 29 12.09 -10.76 24.76
C GLY A 29 11.08 -9.65 24.45
N LEU A 30 9.91 -9.99 23.89
CA LEU A 30 8.91 -9.02 23.48
C LEU A 30 8.08 -8.57 24.68
N LYS A 31 8.17 -7.28 25.01
CA LYS A 31 7.33 -6.61 26.01
C LYS A 31 6.31 -5.66 25.36
N PHE A 32 6.53 -5.34 24.09
CA PHE A 32 5.70 -4.42 23.31
C PHE A 32 5.76 -4.83 21.84
N LEU A 33 4.61 -4.80 21.16
CA LEU A 33 4.54 -4.99 19.74
C LEU A 33 3.29 -4.27 19.20
N LYS A 34 3.47 -3.32 18.28
CA LYS A 34 2.39 -2.55 17.67
C LYS A 34 2.61 -2.44 16.16
N PHE A 35 1.56 -2.66 15.37
CA PHE A 35 1.66 -2.46 13.93
C PHE A 35 1.81 -0.97 13.61
N VAL A 36 2.58 -0.65 12.59
CA VAL A 36 2.86 0.74 12.15
C VAL A 36 2.14 1.11 10.85
N HIS A 37 1.56 0.14 10.19
CA HIS A 37 0.70 0.33 9.02
C HIS A 37 -0.36 -0.76 8.97
N ARG A 38 -1.21 -0.70 7.98
CA ARG A 38 -2.28 -1.69 7.77
C ARG A 38 -2.26 -2.23 6.35
N LEU A 39 -2.75 -3.44 6.17
CA LEU A 39 -3.15 -4.01 4.88
C LEU A 39 -4.66 -3.85 4.72
N ASP A 40 -5.12 -3.68 3.48
CA ASP A 40 -6.55 -3.74 3.16
C ASP A 40 -7.03 -5.19 3.21
N ALA A 41 -8.34 -5.40 3.38
CA ALA A 41 -8.92 -6.73 3.59
C ALA A 41 -8.61 -7.74 2.46
N GLU A 42 -8.46 -7.25 1.23
CA GLU A 42 -8.17 -8.06 0.05
C GLU A 42 -6.67 -8.10 -0.31
N THR A 43 -5.82 -7.51 0.54
CA THR A 43 -4.38 -7.42 0.30
C THR A 43 -3.64 -8.35 1.24
N THR A 44 -2.80 -9.21 0.69
CA THR A 44 -1.83 -10.00 1.44
C THR A 44 -0.45 -9.35 1.34
N GLY A 45 0.43 -9.64 2.28
CA GLY A 45 1.79 -9.12 2.22
C GLY A 45 2.44 -8.92 3.58
N ILE A 46 3.44 -8.06 3.63
CA ILE A 46 4.24 -7.79 4.82
C ILE A 46 3.51 -6.79 5.71
N LEU A 47 3.38 -7.12 6.99
CA LEU A 47 2.91 -6.22 8.03
C LEU A 47 4.05 -5.93 9.01
N LEU A 48 4.42 -4.66 9.13
CA LEU A 48 5.50 -4.22 10.01
C LEU A 48 4.99 -3.91 11.41
N PHE A 49 5.78 -4.34 12.40
CA PHE A 49 5.53 -4.06 13.80
C PHE A 49 6.72 -3.35 14.44
N ALA A 50 6.43 -2.37 15.27
CA ALA A 50 7.39 -1.72 16.13
C ALA A 50 7.48 -2.43 17.49
N LYS A 51 8.70 -2.60 18.02
CA LYS A 51 8.99 -3.26 19.28
C LYS A 51 9.10 -2.30 20.46
N SER A 52 8.94 -1.00 20.23
CA SER A 52 8.94 0.04 21.25
C SER A 52 8.07 1.23 20.84
N PRO A 53 7.59 2.07 21.79
CA PRO A 53 6.86 3.30 21.47
C PRO A 53 7.65 4.25 20.57
N GLY A 54 8.92 4.49 20.86
CA GLY A 54 9.78 5.36 20.02
C GLY A 54 9.94 4.83 18.58
N ALA A 55 9.97 3.50 18.39
CA ALA A 55 9.96 2.92 17.05
C ALA A 55 8.63 3.16 16.32
N VAL A 56 7.49 3.20 17.04
CA VAL A 56 6.19 3.55 16.43
C VAL A 56 6.25 4.97 15.87
N GLU A 57 6.74 5.94 16.65
CA GLU A 57 6.92 7.32 16.24
C GLU A 57 7.81 7.42 14.99
N SER A 58 9.03 6.87 15.06
CA SER A 58 9.98 6.91 13.95
C SER A 58 9.42 6.32 12.66
N TYR A 59 8.69 5.22 12.73
CA TYR A 59 8.04 4.65 11.55
C TYR A 59 6.87 5.49 11.07
N SER A 60 6.08 6.10 11.98
CA SER A 60 4.98 6.99 11.60
C SER A 60 5.50 8.18 10.79
N ASP A 61 6.59 8.81 11.25
CA ASP A 61 7.26 9.91 10.55
C ASP A 61 7.70 9.49 9.14
N LEU A 62 8.30 8.29 9.00
CA LEU A 62 8.70 7.77 7.69
C LEU A 62 7.51 7.57 6.74
N PHE A 63 6.34 7.16 7.27
CA PHE A 63 5.13 7.03 6.47
C PHE A 63 4.51 8.39 6.11
N GLU A 64 4.50 9.35 7.05
CA GLU A 64 3.97 10.70 6.85
C GLU A 64 4.83 11.49 5.87
N ASP A 65 6.14 11.41 6.01
CA ASP A 65 7.13 12.03 5.13
C ASP A 65 7.26 11.34 3.76
N ARG A 66 6.51 10.26 3.52
CA ARG A 66 6.57 9.46 2.28
C ARG A 66 7.96 8.88 1.98
N ARG A 67 8.73 8.62 3.01
CA ARG A 67 10.07 8.03 2.93
C ARG A 67 10.05 6.50 2.88
N MET A 68 8.87 5.89 3.16
CA MET A 68 8.66 4.45 3.02
C MET A 68 8.30 4.11 1.58
N GLU A 69 9.16 3.37 0.92
CA GLU A 69 8.87 2.80 -0.39
C GLU A 69 7.98 1.56 -0.25
N LYS A 70 6.91 1.53 -1.03
CA LYS A 70 5.94 0.43 -1.03
C LYS A 70 5.78 -0.09 -2.45
N THR A 71 5.89 -1.39 -2.61
CA THR A 71 5.63 -2.04 -3.90
C THR A 71 4.51 -3.06 -3.72
N TYR A 72 3.51 -2.96 -4.56
CA TYR A 72 2.41 -3.93 -4.64
C TYR A 72 2.55 -4.74 -5.91
N LEU A 73 2.24 -6.03 -5.82
CA LEU A 73 2.10 -6.89 -6.98
C LEU A 73 0.62 -7.14 -7.24
N ALA A 74 0.21 -7.04 -8.49
CA ALA A 74 -1.16 -7.30 -8.89
C ALA A 74 -1.22 -8.08 -10.20
N VAL A 75 -2.10 -9.06 -10.25
CA VAL A 75 -2.49 -9.72 -11.49
C VAL A 75 -3.68 -8.97 -12.05
N VAL A 76 -3.55 -8.52 -13.28
CA VAL A 76 -4.60 -7.77 -13.99
C VAL A 76 -5.01 -8.48 -15.27
N GLU A 77 -6.24 -8.27 -15.70
CA GLU A 77 -6.70 -8.69 -17.03
C GLU A 77 -6.22 -7.70 -18.09
N GLY A 78 -5.81 -8.22 -19.23
CA GLY A 78 -5.26 -7.45 -20.33
C GLY A 78 -3.74 -7.42 -20.33
N VAL A 79 -3.21 -6.95 -21.47
CA VAL A 79 -1.78 -6.71 -21.69
C VAL A 79 -1.59 -5.21 -21.88
N PRO A 80 -0.95 -4.51 -20.93
CA PRO A 80 -0.70 -3.09 -21.08
C PRO A 80 0.16 -2.81 -22.32
N GLN A 81 -0.16 -1.75 -23.05
CA GLN A 81 0.58 -1.37 -24.26
C GLN A 81 1.99 -0.83 -23.96
N LYS A 82 2.18 -0.23 -22.76
CA LYS A 82 3.46 0.30 -22.32
C LYS A 82 4.02 -0.62 -21.24
N PRO A 83 5.33 -0.91 -21.25
CA PRO A 83 5.97 -1.69 -20.19
C PRO A 83 5.98 -0.97 -18.84
N GLU A 84 5.98 0.36 -18.87
CA GLU A 84 5.96 1.23 -17.69
C GLU A 84 5.11 2.47 -17.95
N TRP A 85 4.38 2.92 -16.93
CA TRP A 85 3.62 4.19 -16.98
C TRP A 85 3.39 4.76 -15.59
N THR A 86 3.13 6.05 -15.53
CA THR A 86 2.70 6.73 -14.30
C THR A 86 1.24 7.13 -14.44
N CYS A 87 0.46 6.85 -13.41
CA CYS A 87 -0.93 7.26 -13.31
C CYS A 87 -1.05 8.40 -12.31
N LEU A 88 -1.62 9.52 -12.76
CA LEU A 88 -1.92 10.69 -11.94
C LEU A 88 -3.44 10.83 -11.88
N LEU A 89 -4.00 10.71 -10.69
CA LEU A 89 -5.43 10.85 -10.46
C LEU A 89 -5.68 11.64 -9.19
N LYS A 90 -6.78 12.39 -9.17
CA LYS A 90 -7.30 12.95 -7.91
C LYS A 90 -8.32 11.99 -7.32
N LEU A 91 -8.08 11.54 -6.10
CA LEU A 91 -8.89 10.55 -5.42
C LEU A 91 -9.56 11.15 -4.18
N ALA A 92 -10.88 10.93 -4.05
CA ALA A 92 -11.66 11.27 -2.88
C ALA A 92 -12.39 10.04 -2.33
N PRO A 93 -12.77 10.03 -1.04
CA PRO A 93 -13.62 8.97 -0.51
C PRO A 93 -14.94 8.87 -1.28
N ALA A 94 -15.36 7.66 -1.61
CA ALA A 94 -16.66 7.45 -2.23
C ALA A 94 -17.79 7.61 -1.20
N PRO A 95 -18.77 8.51 -1.44
CA PRO A 95 -19.90 8.71 -0.52
C PRO A 95 -20.64 7.41 -0.24
N GLY A 96 -20.96 7.15 1.03
CA GLY A 96 -21.70 5.95 1.44
C GLY A 96 -20.95 4.62 1.32
N GLN A 97 -19.71 4.62 0.84
CA GLN A 97 -18.92 3.40 0.67
C GLN A 97 -17.63 3.46 1.48
N ILE A 98 -17.71 2.98 2.73
CA ILE A 98 -16.56 2.99 3.64
C ILE A 98 -15.38 2.24 3.01
N GLY A 99 -14.26 2.96 2.90
CA GLY A 99 -13.02 2.36 2.41
C GLY A 99 -12.85 2.38 0.89
N ARG A 100 -13.81 2.83 0.10
CA ARG A 100 -13.66 3.03 -1.34
C ARG A 100 -13.24 4.45 -1.68
N MET A 101 -12.45 4.57 -2.74
CA MET A 101 -12.05 5.84 -3.33
C MET A 101 -12.71 5.98 -4.71
N ARG A 102 -13.03 7.21 -5.09
CA ARG A 102 -13.48 7.57 -6.43
C ARG A 102 -12.52 8.60 -7.04
N VAL A 103 -12.48 8.67 -8.35
CA VAL A 103 -11.82 9.77 -9.05
C VAL A 103 -12.68 11.01 -8.90
N ASP A 104 -12.09 12.08 -8.40
CA ASP A 104 -12.76 13.36 -8.19
C ASP A 104 -11.79 14.51 -8.52
N GLU A 105 -11.98 15.12 -9.65
CA GLU A 105 -11.09 16.18 -10.15
C GLU A 105 -11.22 17.49 -9.35
N ARG A 106 -12.32 17.69 -8.60
CA ARG A 106 -12.58 18.92 -7.85
C ARG A 106 -12.06 18.84 -6.43
N GLU A 107 -12.41 17.78 -5.70
CA GLU A 107 -12.14 17.64 -4.28
C GLU A 107 -11.10 16.54 -3.95
N GLY A 108 -10.69 15.78 -4.98
CA GLY A 108 -9.76 14.68 -4.81
C GLY A 108 -8.34 15.15 -4.47
N LYS A 109 -7.67 14.39 -3.60
CA LYS A 109 -6.23 14.55 -3.35
C LYS A 109 -5.43 13.94 -4.47
N GLU A 110 -4.37 14.61 -4.90
CA GLU A 110 -3.45 14.10 -5.92
C GLU A 110 -2.87 12.76 -5.49
N SER A 111 -2.99 11.78 -6.38
CA SER A 111 -2.46 10.43 -6.21
C SER A 111 -1.62 10.07 -7.44
N GLU A 112 -0.38 9.74 -7.18
CA GLU A 112 0.58 9.34 -8.19
C GLU A 112 1.04 7.91 -7.92
N THR A 113 0.98 7.06 -8.96
CA THR A 113 1.44 5.67 -8.89
C THR A 113 2.21 5.33 -10.14
N HIS A 114 3.37 4.78 -9.94
CA HIS A 114 4.18 4.21 -11.01
C HIS A 114 3.88 2.73 -11.17
N PHE A 115 3.65 2.30 -12.40
CA PHE A 115 3.38 0.91 -12.77
C PHE A 115 4.44 0.36 -13.69
N ARG A 116 4.79 -0.92 -13.50
CA ARG A 116 5.67 -1.67 -14.38
C ARG A 116 5.11 -3.06 -14.64
N VAL A 117 5.06 -3.48 -15.89
CA VAL A 117 4.74 -4.86 -16.27
C VAL A 117 5.93 -5.74 -15.97
N LEU A 118 5.72 -6.76 -15.15
CA LEU A 118 6.74 -7.75 -14.83
C LEU A 118 6.69 -8.94 -15.79
N GLN A 119 5.48 -9.39 -16.12
CA GLN A 119 5.25 -10.52 -16.99
C GLN A 119 3.83 -10.46 -17.57
N SER A 120 3.66 -10.95 -18.79
CA SER A 120 2.34 -11.16 -19.39
C SER A 120 2.23 -12.60 -19.88
N ILE A 121 1.11 -13.25 -19.53
CA ILE A 121 0.81 -14.65 -19.91
C ILE A 121 -0.64 -14.70 -20.37
N GLY A 122 -0.83 -14.96 -21.68
CA GLY A 122 -2.16 -14.96 -22.29
C GLY A 122 -2.87 -13.62 -22.08
N PRO A 123 -4.13 -13.62 -21.60
CA PRO A 123 -4.89 -12.38 -21.41
C PRO A 123 -4.59 -11.68 -20.08
N ARG A 124 -3.57 -12.06 -19.33
CA ARG A 124 -3.27 -11.53 -18.00
C ARG A 124 -1.84 -11.01 -17.89
N SER A 125 -1.64 -10.02 -17.04
CA SER A 125 -0.33 -9.44 -16.74
C SER A 125 -0.11 -9.35 -15.25
N LEU A 126 1.12 -9.66 -14.82
CA LEU A 126 1.63 -9.35 -13.49
C LEU A 126 2.26 -7.96 -13.56
N ILE A 127 1.81 -7.06 -12.73
CA ILE A 127 2.32 -5.70 -12.64
C ILE A 127 2.84 -5.40 -11.24
N ALA A 128 3.89 -4.59 -11.17
CA ALA A 128 4.33 -3.91 -9.95
C ALA A 128 3.73 -2.51 -9.94
N ALA A 129 3.18 -2.09 -8.79
CA ALA A 129 2.63 -0.77 -8.56
C ALA A 129 3.34 -0.12 -7.38
N GLN A 130 3.95 1.03 -7.61
CA GLN A 130 4.66 1.82 -6.60
C GLN A 130 3.94 3.15 -6.39
N PRO A 131 3.19 3.33 -5.27
CA PRO A 131 2.59 4.61 -4.94
C PRO A 131 3.67 5.61 -4.52
N LEU A 132 3.68 6.76 -5.17
CA LEU A 132 4.60 7.86 -4.87
C LEU A 132 3.93 8.88 -3.94
N THR A 133 2.60 9.00 -4.00
CA THR A 133 1.81 9.87 -3.14
C THR A 133 0.63 9.11 -2.54
N GLY A 134 0.40 9.27 -1.24
CA GLY A 134 -0.75 8.67 -0.57
C GLY A 134 -0.68 7.15 -0.40
N SER A 135 -1.69 6.56 0.21
CA SER A 135 -1.89 5.11 0.28
C SER A 135 -2.80 4.67 -0.86
N ILE A 136 -2.29 3.82 -1.75
CA ILE A 136 -3.18 3.09 -2.65
C ILE A 136 -3.93 2.06 -1.81
N ARG A 137 -5.25 2.05 -1.92
CA ARG A 137 -6.05 0.91 -1.52
C ARG A 137 -6.16 -0.04 -2.71
N ALA A 138 -6.22 -1.35 -2.47
CA ALA A 138 -6.34 -2.36 -3.53
C ALA A 138 -7.51 -2.07 -4.51
N SER A 139 -8.60 -1.45 -4.01
CA SER A 139 -9.70 -0.97 -4.82
C SER A 139 -9.31 0.13 -5.84
N SER A 140 -8.25 0.89 -5.54
CA SER A 140 -7.75 1.94 -6.44
C SER A 140 -6.93 1.35 -7.59
N VAL A 141 -6.23 0.24 -7.38
CA VAL A 141 -5.50 -0.47 -8.45
C VAL A 141 -6.48 -0.93 -9.54
N ARG A 142 -7.66 -1.40 -9.14
CA ARG A 142 -8.73 -1.82 -10.07
C ARG A 142 -9.24 -0.66 -10.93
N SER A 143 -9.42 0.51 -10.34
CA SER A 143 -9.86 1.73 -11.06
C SER A 143 -8.75 2.31 -11.94
N LEU A 144 -7.48 2.15 -11.52
CA LEU A 144 -6.30 2.66 -12.22
C LEU A 144 -5.93 1.82 -13.46
N THR A 145 -6.27 0.53 -13.46
CA THR A 145 -5.96 -0.39 -14.56
C THR A 145 -6.96 -0.27 -15.70
N LEU A 146 -8.18 0.18 -15.43
CA LEU A 146 -9.25 0.36 -16.43
C LEU A 146 -9.32 1.75 -17.02
N ALA A 147 -8.58 2.72 -16.49
CA ALA A 147 -8.54 4.07 -17.04
C ALA A 147 -7.57 4.09 -18.24
N PRO A 148 -8.02 4.47 -19.44
CA PRO A 148 -7.10 4.71 -20.55
C PRO A 148 -6.09 5.80 -20.14
N PRO A 149 -4.82 5.73 -20.58
CA PRO A 149 -3.81 6.72 -20.24
C PRO A 149 -4.30 8.10 -20.68
N ARG A 150 -4.66 8.95 -19.74
CA ARG A 150 -4.91 10.37 -20.03
C ARG A 150 -3.60 11.01 -20.43
N ARG A 151 -3.65 11.90 -21.42
CA ARG A 151 -2.54 12.64 -22.01
C ARG A 151 -1.50 13.03 -20.97
N GLU A 152 -0.26 12.67 -21.23
CA GLU A 152 0.91 13.08 -20.48
C GLU A 152 0.90 14.59 -20.23
N ALA A 153 0.70 14.98 -18.97
CA ALA A 153 1.18 16.28 -18.54
C ALA A 153 2.71 16.16 -18.52
N THR A 154 3.37 16.85 -19.44
CA THR A 154 4.82 17.00 -19.49
C THR A 154 5.32 17.68 -18.22
N ARG A 155 5.46 16.94 -17.14
CA ARG A 155 6.24 17.35 -15.98
C ARG A 155 7.65 16.81 -16.14
N ARG A 156 8.63 17.69 -16.05
CA ARG A 156 10.06 17.41 -16.04
C ARG A 156 10.34 16.23 -15.11
N ARG A 157 10.95 15.20 -15.66
CA ARG A 157 11.50 14.06 -14.91
C ARG A 157 12.41 14.57 -13.81
N THR A 158 12.09 14.31 -12.56
CA THR A 158 13.10 14.28 -11.50
C THR A 158 14.01 13.07 -11.77
N PRO A 159 15.33 13.27 -11.87
CA PRO A 159 16.23 12.15 -12.14
C PRO A 159 16.31 11.24 -10.91
N GLY A 160 16.17 9.95 -11.15
CA GLY A 160 16.81 8.92 -10.36
C GLY A 160 16.07 8.36 -9.16
N ARG A 161 14.98 7.62 -9.40
CA ARG A 161 14.67 6.47 -8.56
C ARG A 161 14.69 5.23 -9.46
N SER A 162 15.78 4.47 -9.35
CA SER A 162 15.90 3.15 -9.96
C SER A 162 14.97 2.17 -9.23
N TRP A 163 14.29 1.33 -9.98
CA TRP A 163 13.59 0.18 -9.40
C TRP A 163 14.60 -0.71 -8.66
N PRO A 164 14.32 -1.15 -7.42
CA PRO A 164 15.12 -2.20 -6.83
C PRO A 164 15.03 -3.43 -7.74
N GLN A 165 16.19 -4.02 -8.03
CA GLN A 165 16.25 -5.25 -8.82
C GLN A 165 15.50 -6.35 -8.07
N PRO A 166 14.56 -7.08 -8.69
CA PRO A 166 13.99 -8.26 -8.08
C PRO A 166 15.08 -9.32 -8.02
N TRP A 167 15.47 -9.68 -6.81
CA TRP A 167 16.30 -10.83 -6.49
C TRP A 167 17.74 -10.78 -7.09
N GLY A 168 18.71 -10.22 -6.32
CA GLY A 168 20.10 -10.58 -6.38
C GLY A 168 20.36 -11.70 -5.37
#